data_fd0ae659354b6462cb24b4c119495186
#
_entry.id   fd0ae659354b6462cb24b4c119495186
#
_cell.length_a   1.000
_cell.length_b   1.000
_cell.length_c   1.000
_cell.angle_alpha   90.00
_cell.angle_beta   90.00
_cell.angle_gamma   90.00
#
_symmetry.space_group_name_H-M   'P 1'
#
loop_
_entity.id
_entity.type
_entity.pdbx_description
1 polymer ?
#
loop_
_entity_poly.entity_id
_entity_poly.type
_entity_poly.pdbx_seq_one_letter_code
_entity_poly.pdbx_strand_id
1 'polypeptide(L)'
;MKKQIVSALLCSITSLIASPTSAERGKEVYMQICFTCHGPQLDGGIGPSLKDPFWKHGSSPQAILDAIDNGIEGTEMIGYKNVYPEADRLALRDFILSEQEGLRGMVRSIYPGAPFKDKPLSLEIVNSVESVSQTALPENWISVERNTEGVLRASATAYIREPGDYRFVTNRAGRTVIYFDGKVVYTADEKSPKTSDQSEVLKLQPGTYEVEILHEEKRAHSYRFNGSLSGPKGKRFPLAGRSLQGNVPKFIVAGPKAKVARKWIDGLPPRTLLCVLPNKVIVAYNAQDGSVLKAWHSAEINQTPSLPDRSQQPSAMKGEEIAEPAKSHTPAEDYQFLGYEITGPEVLIHHLTAGQTQTLVIAPEGEQSFTISTKSF
;
A
#
# COMPACT_ATOMS: atom_id res chain seq x y z
N MET A 1 -40.51 -11.74 68.38
CA MET A 1 -40.08 -10.72 67.42
C MET A 1 -38.68 -11.10 66.89
N LYS A 2 -38.64 -11.71 65.69
CA LYS A 2 -37.35 -12.10 65.04
C LYS A 2 -36.97 -11.03 64.06
N LYS A 3 -35.84 -10.38 64.26
CA LYS A 3 -35.23 -9.42 63.32
C LYS A 3 -34.49 -10.18 62.24
N GLN A 4 -34.94 -10.07 60.99
CA GLN A 4 -34.20 -10.51 59.83
C GLN A 4 -33.15 -9.46 59.43
N ILE A 5 -31.91 -9.86 59.37
CA ILE A 5 -30.78 -9.05 58.85
C ILE A 5 -30.70 -9.40 57.35
N VAL A 6 -31.01 -8.44 56.51
CA VAL A 6 -30.81 -8.54 55.04
C VAL A 6 -29.37 -8.08 54.74
N SER A 7 -28.51 -9.03 54.41
CA SER A 7 -27.14 -8.76 53.99
C SER A 7 -27.14 -8.46 52.50
N ALA A 8 -26.90 -7.19 52.15
CA ALA A 8 -26.75 -6.75 50.77
C ALA A 8 -25.34 -7.11 50.29
N LEU A 9 -25.28 -8.08 49.34
CA LEU A 9 -24.07 -8.48 48.66
C LEU A 9 -23.79 -7.44 47.57
N LEU A 10 -22.83 -6.52 47.79
CA LEU A 10 -22.29 -5.63 46.75
C LEU A 10 -21.41 -6.45 45.81
N CYS A 11 -21.94 -6.76 44.63
CA CYS A 11 -21.19 -7.36 43.55
C CYS A 11 -20.37 -6.26 42.83
N SER A 12 -19.08 -6.13 43.20
CA SER A 12 -18.17 -5.22 42.51
C SER A 12 -17.84 -5.80 41.13
N ILE A 13 -18.42 -5.22 40.08
CA ILE A 13 -18.05 -5.52 38.70
C ILE A 13 -16.73 -4.78 38.41
N THR A 14 -15.61 -5.46 38.62
CA THR A 14 -14.31 -5.02 38.11
C THR A 14 -14.31 -5.26 36.61
N SER A 15 -14.53 -4.21 35.82
CA SER A 15 -14.30 -4.23 34.38
C SER A 15 -12.83 -4.54 34.13
N LEU A 16 -12.52 -5.76 33.68
CA LEU A 16 -11.21 -6.06 33.11
C LEU A 16 -11.08 -5.24 31.81
N ILE A 17 -10.38 -4.13 31.87
CA ILE A 17 -9.90 -3.44 30.67
C ILE A 17 -8.79 -4.32 30.13
N ALA A 18 -9.05 -5.07 29.06
CA ALA A 18 -8.04 -5.83 28.37
C ALA A 18 -6.97 -4.86 27.85
N SER A 19 -5.70 -5.16 28.10
CA SER A 19 -4.61 -4.40 27.50
C SER A 19 -4.67 -4.50 25.99
N PRO A 20 -4.42 -3.41 25.25
CA PRO A 20 -4.45 -3.43 23.79
C PRO A 20 -3.48 -4.49 23.26
N THR A 21 -3.85 -5.16 22.18
CA THR A 21 -2.96 -6.07 21.46
C THR A 21 -1.78 -5.29 20.87
N SER A 22 -0.69 -5.98 20.53
CA SER A 22 0.48 -5.34 19.88
C SER A 22 0.06 -4.57 18.61
N ALA A 23 -0.83 -5.11 17.79
CA ALA A 23 -1.30 -4.46 16.58
C ALA A 23 -2.18 -3.21 16.86
N GLU A 24 -3.04 -3.25 17.87
CA GLU A 24 -3.83 -2.07 18.29
C GLU A 24 -2.91 -0.96 18.81
N ARG A 25 -1.94 -1.30 19.64
CA ARG A 25 -0.94 -0.33 20.10
C ARG A 25 -0.13 0.22 18.92
N GLY A 26 0.29 -0.63 17.99
CA GLY A 26 1.01 -0.22 16.77
C GLY A 26 0.19 0.74 15.91
N LYS A 27 -1.12 0.51 15.79
CA LYS A 27 -2.03 1.42 15.09
C LYS A 27 -2.11 2.78 15.78
N GLU A 28 -2.19 2.83 17.10
CA GLU A 28 -2.15 4.09 17.84
C GLU A 28 -0.87 4.88 17.58
N VAL A 29 0.30 4.21 17.64
CA VAL A 29 1.59 4.83 17.33
C VAL A 29 1.64 5.31 15.87
N TYR A 30 1.16 4.49 14.94
CA TYR A 30 1.09 4.85 13.53
C TYR A 30 0.28 6.13 13.29
N MET A 31 -0.87 6.25 13.94
CA MET A 31 -1.77 7.40 13.82
C MET A 31 -1.26 8.66 14.54
N GLN A 32 -0.13 8.62 15.27
CA GLN A 32 0.46 9.82 15.83
C GLN A 32 1.24 10.63 14.79
N ILE A 33 1.99 9.97 13.89
CA ILE A 33 2.82 10.69 12.92
C ILE A 33 2.98 9.96 11.57
N CYS A 34 3.08 8.64 11.55
CA CYS A 34 3.44 7.88 10.34
C CYS A 34 2.43 8.07 9.21
N PHE A 35 1.14 8.14 9.56
CA PHE A 35 0.04 8.32 8.62
C PHE A 35 0.15 9.61 7.80
N THR A 36 0.83 10.63 8.32
CA THR A 36 0.98 11.92 7.61
C THR A 36 1.73 11.78 6.28
N CYS A 37 2.64 10.81 6.22
CA CYS A 37 3.41 10.50 5.01
C CYS A 37 2.91 9.23 4.31
N HIS A 38 2.56 8.20 5.08
CA HIS A 38 2.20 6.88 4.55
C HIS A 38 0.69 6.66 4.35
N GLY A 39 -0.15 7.68 4.61
CA GLY A 39 -1.60 7.62 4.49
C GLY A 39 -2.29 6.97 5.70
N PRO A 40 -3.54 7.35 6.03
CA PRO A 40 -4.25 6.82 7.21
C PRO A 40 -4.60 5.33 7.08
N GLN A 41 -4.57 4.79 5.87
CA GLN A 41 -4.81 3.38 5.56
C GLN A 41 -3.57 2.67 5.03
N LEU A 42 -2.37 3.18 5.30
CA LEU A 42 -1.09 2.69 4.81
C LEU A 42 -0.96 2.68 3.26
N ASP A 43 -1.84 3.34 2.56
CA ASP A 43 -1.96 3.36 1.10
C ASP A 43 -0.96 4.31 0.41
N GLY A 44 -0.11 4.95 1.20
CA GLY A 44 0.92 5.86 0.70
C GLY A 44 0.45 7.31 0.62
N GLY A 45 1.37 8.17 0.22
CA GLY A 45 1.16 9.61 0.13
C GLY A 45 2.45 10.29 -0.32
N ILE A 46 3.06 11.09 0.54
CA ILE A 46 4.43 11.58 0.37
C ILE A 46 5.40 10.40 0.46
N GLY A 47 5.21 9.55 1.48
CA GLY A 47 5.89 8.29 1.62
C GLY A 47 5.24 7.19 0.78
N PRO A 48 5.94 6.07 0.54
CA PRO A 48 5.39 4.93 -0.18
C PRO A 48 4.23 4.30 0.59
N SER A 49 3.39 3.54 -0.13
CA SER A 49 2.44 2.63 0.50
C SER A 49 3.20 1.63 1.39
N LEU A 50 2.64 1.33 2.55
CA LEU A 50 3.13 0.29 3.44
C LEU A 50 2.28 -0.99 3.37
N LYS A 51 1.25 -0.99 2.53
CA LYS A 51 0.34 -2.11 2.28
C LYS A 51 0.75 -2.98 1.12
N ASP A 52 1.23 -2.32 0.05
CA ASP A 52 1.57 -3.00 -1.17
C ASP A 52 2.91 -3.77 -1.07
N PRO A 53 3.21 -4.64 -2.03
CA PRO A 53 4.43 -5.44 -2.02
C PRO A 53 5.71 -4.68 -2.42
N PHE A 54 5.65 -3.36 -2.73
CA PHE A 54 6.77 -2.61 -3.27
C PHE A 54 7.60 -1.91 -2.19
N TRP A 55 8.58 -2.59 -1.65
CA TRP A 55 9.44 -2.12 -0.57
C TRP A 55 10.86 -1.86 -1.08
N LYS A 56 11.24 -0.59 -1.20
CA LYS A 56 12.59 -0.20 -1.68
C LYS A 56 13.73 -0.60 -0.72
N HIS A 57 13.43 -0.67 0.57
CA HIS A 57 14.43 -0.88 1.62
C HIS A 57 14.23 -2.21 2.37
N GLY A 58 13.47 -3.13 1.77
CA GLY A 58 13.19 -4.44 2.32
C GLY A 58 11.89 -4.49 3.12
N SER A 59 11.19 -5.64 3.02
CA SER A 59 9.88 -5.90 3.64
C SER A 59 9.96 -6.89 4.81
N SER A 60 11.14 -7.34 5.18
CA SER A 60 11.30 -8.23 6.33
C SER A 60 10.97 -7.48 7.63
N PRO A 61 10.53 -8.18 8.69
CA PRO A 61 10.27 -7.55 9.98
C PRO A 61 11.45 -6.72 10.49
N GLN A 62 12.68 -7.20 10.28
CA GLN A 62 13.88 -6.48 10.69
C GLN A 62 14.12 -5.24 9.83
N ALA A 63 13.99 -5.34 8.50
CA ALA A 63 14.18 -4.19 7.63
C ALA A 63 13.17 -3.06 7.89
N ILE A 64 11.92 -3.43 8.22
CA ILE A 64 10.89 -2.46 8.62
C ILE A 64 11.27 -1.79 9.95
N LEU A 65 11.72 -2.58 10.93
CA LEU A 65 12.16 -2.04 12.22
C LEU A 65 13.38 -1.13 12.06
N ASP A 66 14.35 -1.52 11.24
CA ASP A 66 15.55 -0.72 10.95
C ASP A 66 15.18 0.63 10.31
N ALA A 67 14.22 0.63 9.38
CA ALA A 67 13.71 1.87 8.79
C ALA A 67 12.96 2.74 9.80
N ILE A 68 12.20 2.16 10.73
CA ILE A 68 11.56 2.88 11.84
C ILE A 68 12.62 3.45 12.79
N ASP A 69 13.61 2.66 13.16
CA ASP A 69 14.62 3.02 14.15
C ASP A 69 15.55 4.13 13.64
N ASN A 70 16.08 3.95 12.45
CA ASN A 70 17.18 4.76 11.93
C ASN A 70 16.74 5.78 10.86
N GLY A 71 15.50 5.66 10.34
CA GLY A 71 15.07 6.40 9.17
C GLY A 71 15.72 5.87 7.89
N ILE A 72 15.59 6.65 6.82
CA ILE A 72 16.15 6.30 5.51
C ILE A 72 16.95 7.49 5.02
N GLU A 73 18.28 7.30 4.92
CA GLU A 73 19.21 8.33 4.50
C GLU A 73 18.83 8.96 3.16
N GLY A 74 18.93 10.28 3.06
CA GLY A 74 18.57 11.03 1.86
C GLY A 74 17.06 11.19 1.63
N THR A 75 16.23 10.85 2.60
CA THR A 75 14.77 11.01 2.56
C THR A 75 14.24 11.79 3.77
N GLU A 76 12.95 12.13 3.75
CA GLU A 76 12.26 12.74 4.89
C GLU A 76 11.85 11.70 5.97
N MET A 77 12.09 10.42 5.75
CA MET A 77 11.87 9.39 6.75
C MET A 77 12.97 9.44 7.81
N ILE A 78 12.72 10.18 8.88
CA ILE A 78 13.64 10.28 10.03
C ILE A 78 13.55 9.02 10.91
N GLY A 79 14.59 8.78 11.70
CA GLY A 79 14.59 7.68 12.68
C GLY A 79 13.82 8.02 13.95
N TYR A 80 13.12 7.03 14.49
CA TYR A 80 12.27 7.16 15.68
C TYR A 80 12.79 6.43 16.91
N LYS A 81 14.00 5.87 16.86
CA LYS A 81 14.62 5.13 17.96
C LYS A 81 14.68 5.91 19.28
N ASN A 82 14.91 7.22 19.18
CA ASN A 82 15.00 8.10 20.34
C ASN A 82 13.68 8.85 20.63
N VAL A 83 12.62 8.58 19.86
CA VAL A 83 11.31 9.24 19.99
C VAL A 83 10.31 8.31 20.67
N TYR A 84 10.30 7.03 20.28
CA TYR A 84 9.38 6.03 20.82
C TYR A 84 10.13 4.95 21.59
N PRO A 85 9.56 4.43 22.69
CA PRO A 85 10.05 3.23 23.38
C PRO A 85 10.16 2.04 22.41
N GLU A 86 11.05 1.12 22.69
CA GLU A 86 11.23 -0.09 21.85
C GLU A 86 9.94 -0.88 21.69
N ALA A 87 9.17 -1.05 22.76
CA ALA A 87 7.89 -1.76 22.72
C ALA A 87 6.90 -1.13 21.72
N ASP A 88 6.85 0.20 21.63
CA ASP A 88 6.00 0.93 20.70
C ASP A 88 6.48 0.78 19.25
N ARG A 89 7.78 0.78 19.01
CA ARG A 89 8.35 0.57 17.68
C ARG A 89 8.15 -0.85 17.18
N LEU A 90 8.27 -1.84 18.07
CA LEU A 90 7.92 -3.23 17.77
C LEU A 90 6.44 -3.40 17.47
N ALA A 91 5.56 -2.77 18.26
CA ALA A 91 4.12 -2.77 18.02
C ALA A 91 3.77 -2.11 16.69
N LEU A 92 4.40 -0.99 16.34
CA LEU A 92 4.25 -0.30 15.06
C LEU A 92 4.66 -1.21 13.89
N ARG A 93 5.81 -1.89 13.98
CA ARG A 93 6.25 -2.88 13.00
C ARG A 93 5.20 -3.98 12.82
N ASP A 94 4.70 -4.54 13.92
CA ASP A 94 3.72 -5.63 13.89
C ASP A 94 2.39 -5.19 13.28
N PHE A 95 1.95 -3.97 13.57
CA PHE A 95 0.80 -3.37 12.92
C PHE A 95 1.01 -3.24 11.40
N ILE A 96 2.16 -2.69 10.95
CA ILE A 96 2.46 -2.58 9.52
C ILE A 96 2.47 -3.96 8.85
N LEU A 97 3.08 -4.95 9.49
CA LEU A 97 3.09 -6.32 8.99
C LEU A 97 1.68 -6.93 8.91
N SER A 98 0.83 -6.63 9.91
CA SER A 98 -0.55 -7.13 9.93
C SER A 98 -1.41 -6.56 8.81
N GLU A 99 -1.10 -5.39 8.28
CA GLU A 99 -1.85 -4.71 7.22
C GLU A 99 -1.33 -5.00 5.80
N GLN A 100 -0.28 -5.79 5.67
CA GLN A 100 0.30 -6.11 4.37
C GLN A 100 -0.65 -6.93 3.50
N GLU A 101 -0.68 -6.61 2.20
CA GLU A 101 -1.43 -7.33 1.16
C GLU A 101 -0.50 -7.77 0.01
N GLY A 102 -0.93 -8.78 -0.74
CA GLY A 102 -0.27 -9.21 -1.97
C GLY A 102 0.80 -10.27 -1.74
N LEU A 103 1.64 -10.47 -2.76
CA LEU A 103 2.67 -11.50 -2.75
C LEU A 103 3.94 -10.95 -2.09
N ARG A 104 4.50 -11.70 -1.14
CA ARG A 104 5.67 -11.26 -0.37
C ARG A 104 6.66 -12.37 -0.13
N GLY A 105 7.89 -11.97 0.23
CA GLY A 105 8.96 -12.90 0.55
C GLY A 105 9.37 -13.74 -0.63
N MET A 106 9.32 -13.20 -1.86
CA MET A 106 9.60 -13.96 -3.06
C MET A 106 11.06 -14.41 -3.09
N VAL A 107 11.25 -15.70 -3.24
CA VAL A 107 12.54 -16.35 -3.46
C VAL A 107 12.53 -16.97 -4.85
N ARG A 108 13.54 -16.63 -5.63
CA ARG A 108 13.78 -17.23 -6.95
C ARG A 108 14.87 -18.27 -6.85
N SER A 109 14.60 -19.45 -7.37
CA SER A 109 15.60 -20.52 -7.53
C SER A 109 15.64 -20.98 -8.97
N ILE A 110 16.83 -21.31 -9.46
CA ILE A 110 17.05 -21.85 -10.80
C ILE A 110 17.53 -23.28 -10.66
N TYR A 111 16.95 -24.17 -11.45
CA TYR A 111 17.26 -25.58 -11.49
C TYR A 111 17.76 -25.99 -12.90
N PRO A 112 18.67 -26.97 -13.02
CA PRO A 112 19.11 -27.45 -14.34
C PRO A 112 17.93 -28.00 -15.12
N GLY A 113 17.88 -27.73 -16.42
CA GLY A 113 16.76 -28.16 -17.26
C GLY A 113 16.70 -29.66 -17.53
N ALA A 114 17.84 -30.37 -17.49
CA ALA A 114 17.92 -31.78 -17.83
C ALA A 114 16.95 -32.71 -17.07
N PRO A 115 16.74 -32.55 -15.74
CA PRO A 115 15.78 -33.37 -14.99
C PRO A 115 14.32 -33.22 -15.43
N PHE A 116 13.98 -32.11 -16.11
CA PHE A 116 12.63 -31.78 -16.55
C PHE A 116 12.40 -32.08 -18.05
N LYS A 117 13.44 -32.55 -18.73
CA LYS A 117 13.33 -32.92 -20.15
C LYS A 117 12.28 -34.00 -20.32
N ASP A 118 11.32 -33.77 -21.24
CA ASP A 118 10.23 -34.68 -21.57
C ASP A 118 9.33 -35.11 -20.38
N LYS A 119 9.40 -34.37 -19.27
CA LYS A 119 8.55 -34.57 -18.07
C LYS A 119 7.71 -33.32 -17.79
N PRO A 120 6.56 -33.44 -17.10
CA PRO A 120 5.82 -32.30 -16.64
C PRO A 120 6.62 -31.53 -15.60
N LEU A 121 6.45 -30.18 -15.54
CA LEU A 121 6.98 -29.41 -14.43
C LEU A 121 6.23 -29.78 -13.15
N SER A 122 6.96 -30.18 -12.10
CA SER A 122 6.37 -30.52 -10.82
C SER A 122 7.29 -30.19 -9.66
N LEU A 123 6.69 -29.91 -8.50
CA LEU A 123 7.44 -29.71 -7.25
C LEU A 123 8.17 -30.99 -6.82
N GLU A 124 7.67 -32.16 -7.16
CA GLU A 124 8.34 -33.43 -6.88
C GLU A 124 9.73 -33.48 -7.53
N ILE A 125 9.82 -33.12 -8.83
CA ILE A 125 11.10 -33.07 -9.55
C ILE A 125 11.99 -31.95 -8.94
N VAL A 126 11.43 -30.77 -8.71
CA VAL A 126 12.18 -29.65 -8.13
C VAL A 126 12.80 -30.03 -6.78
N ASN A 127 12.03 -30.69 -5.91
CA ASN A 127 12.50 -31.07 -4.58
C ASN A 127 13.52 -32.22 -4.60
N SER A 128 13.66 -32.93 -5.73
CA SER A 128 14.65 -33.98 -5.92
C SER A 128 15.96 -33.51 -6.54
N VAL A 129 16.06 -32.23 -6.91
CA VAL A 129 17.21 -31.66 -7.64
C VAL A 129 17.76 -30.47 -6.85
N GLU A 130 19.08 -30.36 -6.83
CA GLU A 130 19.74 -29.18 -6.23
C GLU A 130 19.63 -27.96 -7.17
N SER A 131 19.33 -26.80 -6.60
CA SER A 131 19.29 -25.56 -7.36
C SER A 131 20.68 -25.06 -7.71
N VAL A 132 20.86 -24.50 -8.91
CA VAL A 132 22.13 -23.88 -9.32
C VAL A 132 22.28 -22.45 -8.80
N SER A 133 21.18 -21.81 -8.44
CA SER A 133 21.19 -20.51 -7.79
C SER A 133 19.90 -20.28 -7.00
N GLN A 134 20.03 -19.52 -5.90
CA GLN A 134 18.90 -19.06 -5.10
C GLN A 134 19.10 -17.60 -4.74
N THR A 135 18.07 -16.80 -4.91
CA THR A 135 18.12 -15.36 -4.63
C THR A 135 16.79 -14.91 -4.03
N ALA A 136 16.86 -14.31 -2.85
CA ALA A 136 15.74 -13.55 -2.30
C ALA A 136 15.53 -12.29 -3.15
N LEU A 137 14.31 -12.05 -3.58
CA LEU A 137 13.97 -10.91 -4.42
C LEU A 137 13.38 -9.81 -3.55
N PRO A 138 13.96 -8.62 -3.54
CA PRO A 138 13.51 -7.53 -2.67
C PRO A 138 12.09 -7.06 -2.99
N GLU A 139 11.62 -7.25 -4.20
CA GLU A 139 10.37 -6.65 -4.67
C GLU A 139 9.64 -7.56 -5.65
N ASN A 140 9.15 -8.70 -5.25
CA ASN A 140 8.30 -9.59 -6.08
C ASN A 140 8.72 -9.67 -7.55
N TRP A 141 10.01 -9.69 -7.81
CA TRP A 141 10.56 -9.57 -9.14
C TRP A 141 10.99 -10.93 -9.66
N ILE A 142 10.18 -11.53 -10.53
CA ILE A 142 10.54 -12.79 -11.21
C ILE A 142 11.37 -12.50 -12.48
N SER A 143 12.15 -11.46 -12.52
CA SER A 143 13.03 -11.23 -13.66
C SER A 143 14.21 -12.19 -13.63
N VAL A 144 14.45 -12.89 -14.73
CA VAL A 144 15.62 -13.73 -14.90
C VAL A 144 16.58 -13.06 -15.88
N GLU A 145 17.86 -13.15 -15.59
CA GLU A 145 18.89 -12.64 -16.50
C GLU A 145 18.81 -13.37 -17.84
N ARG A 146 19.12 -12.67 -18.92
CA ARG A 146 19.20 -13.25 -20.25
C ARG A 146 20.17 -14.42 -20.23
N ASN A 147 19.81 -15.54 -20.87
CA ASN A 147 20.58 -16.75 -21.03
C ASN A 147 20.63 -17.71 -19.82
N THR A 148 19.70 -17.64 -18.88
CA THR A 148 19.59 -18.68 -17.85
C THR A 148 18.85 -19.89 -18.43
N GLU A 149 19.56 -20.97 -18.75
CA GLU A 149 18.94 -22.23 -19.10
C GLU A 149 18.47 -22.96 -17.85
N GLY A 150 17.24 -23.48 -17.90
CA GLY A 150 16.73 -24.28 -16.78
C GLY A 150 15.27 -23.97 -16.43
N VAL A 151 14.89 -24.47 -15.27
CA VAL A 151 13.57 -24.25 -14.68
C VAL A 151 13.68 -23.23 -13.54
N LEU A 152 12.91 -22.18 -13.64
CA LEU A 152 12.73 -21.21 -12.59
C LEU A 152 11.67 -21.72 -11.61
N ARG A 153 11.95 -21.65 -10.32
CA ARG A 153 10.98 -21.70 -9.24
C ARG A 153 10.91 -20.34 -8.58
N ALA A 154 9.72 -19.79 -8.41
CA ALA A 154 9.47 -18.65 -7.57
C ALA A 154 8.51 -19.06 -6.46
N SER A 155 8.94 -18.95 -5.21
CA SER A 155 8.12 -19.16 -4.01
C SER A 155 7.81 -17.84 -3.35
N ALA A 156 6.58 -17.67 -2.86
CA ALA A 156 6.12 -16.46 -2.18
C ALA A 156 4.96 -16.80 -1.23
N THR A 157 4.66 -15.87 -0.32
CA THR A 157 3.44 -15.90 0.49
C THR A 157 2.46 -14.86 -0.03
N ALA A 158 1.22 -15.26 -0.29
CA ALA A 158 0.12 -14.36 -0.62
C ALA A 158 -0.62 -13.95 0.67
N TYR A 159 -0.65 -12.66 0.93
CA TYR A 159 -1.42 -12.06 2.02
C TYR A 159 -2.72 -11.52 1.47
N ILE A 160 -3.83 -12.17 1.80
CA ILE A 160 -5.18 -11.83 1.35
C ILE A 160 -5.91 -11.14 2.50
N ARG A 161 -6.45 -9.94 2.26
CA ARG A 161 -7.20 -9.16 3.25
C ARG A 161 -8.69 -9.10 2.93
N GLU A 162 -9.05 -9.17 1.67
CA GLU A 162 -10.42 -9.05 1.21
C GLU A 162 -10.91 -10.40 0.70
N PRO A 163 -12.05 -10.93 1.20
CA PRO A 163 -12.61 -12.17 0.67
C PRO A 163 -13.14 -11.97 -0.75
N GLY A 164 -13.06 -12.99 -1.57
CA GLY A 164 -13.61 -12.93 -2.92
C GLY A 164 -12.97 -13.86 -3.92
N ASP A 165 -13.26 -13.59 -5.18
CA ASP A 165 -12.77 -14.36 -6.32
C ASP A 165 -11.42 -13.80 -6.80
N TYR A 166 -10.41 -14.66 -6.80
CA TYR A 166 -9.05 -14.35 -7.27
C TYR A 166 -8.68 -15.23 -8.45
N ARG A 167 -7.78 -14.74 -9.30
CA ARG A 167 -7.20 -15.50 -10.43
C ARG A 167 -5.78 -15.08 -10.69
N PHE A 168 -4.92 -16.03 -11.01
CA PHE A 168 -3.68 -15.69 -11.65
C PHE A 168 -3.94 -15.31 -13.12
N VAL A 169 -3.47 -14.15 -13.50
CA VAL A 169 -3.46 -13.67 -14.89
C VAL A 169 -2.02 -13.66 -15.34
N THR A 170 -1.68 -14.43 -16.38
CA THR A 170 -0.31 -14.62 -16.82
C THR A 170 -0.12 -14.18 -18.27
N ASN A 171 1.05 -13.61 -18.55
CA ASN A 171 1.59 -13.45 -19.89
C ASN A 171 2.88 -14.25 -19.94
N ARG A 172 2.94 -15.29 -20.73
CA ARG A 172 4.01 -16.26 -20.70
C ARG A 172 4.44 -16.72 -22.11
N ALA A 173 5.69 -17.17 -22.18
CA ALA A 173 6.22 -17.92 -23.30
C ALA A 173 6.99 -19.13 -22.73
N GLY A 174 6.37 -20.31 -22.71
CA GLY A 174 6.98 -21.53 -22.17
C GLY A 174 6.05 -22.33 -21.26
N ARG A 175 6.58 -23.42 -20.70
CA ARG A 175 5.83 -24.25 -19.76
C ARG A 175 5.72 -23.55 -18.42
N THR A 176 4.54 -23.59 -17.82
CA THR A 176 4.31 -22.95 -16.52
C THR A 176 3.35 -23.77 -15.68
N VAL A 177 3.66 -23.94 -14.42
CA VAL A 177 2.74 -24.51 -13.42
C VAL A 177 2.70 -23.57 -12.22
N ILE A 178 1.50 -23.24 -11.74
CA ILE A 178 1.30 -22.46 -10.52
C ILE A 178 0.60 -23.33 -9.49
N TYR A 179 1.21 -23.41 -8.33
CA TYR A 179 0.63 -24.02 -7.14
C TYR A 179 0.18 -22.91 -6.18
N PHE A 180 -0.97 -23.11 -5.58
CA PHE A 180 -1.52 -22.28 -4.56
C PHE A 180 -1.94 -23.17 -3.39
N ASP A 181 -1.31 -22.97 -2.25
CA ASP A 181 -1.49 -23.83 -1.06
C ASP A 181 -1.29 -25.32 -1.37
N GLY A 182 -0.23 -25.62 -2.10
CA GLY A 182 0.16 -26.97 -2.51
C GLY A 182 -0.68 -27.58 -3.64
N LYS A 183 -1.76 -26.92 -4.12
CA LYS A 183 -2.63 -27.40 -5.20
C LYS A 183 -2.26 -26.74 -6.51
N VAL A 184 -2.25 -27.50 -7.61
CA VAL A 184 -2.09 -26.95 -8.96
C VAL A 184 -3.36 -26.17 -9.32
N VAL A 185 -3.20 -24.89 -9.62
CA VAL A 185 -4.29 -23.97 -10.01
C VAL A 185 -4.13 -23.45 -11.43
N TYR A 186 -2.99 -23.66 -12.03
CA TYR A 186 -2.71 -23.29 -13.40
C TYR A 186 -1.63 -24.19 -14.00
N THR A 187 -1.85 -24.65 -15.23
CA THR A 187 -0.88 -25.41 -16.02
C THR A 187 -0.90 -24.93 -17.45
N ALA A 188 0.26 -24.71 -18.00
CA ALA A 188 0.43 -24.36 -19.39
C ALA A 188 1.61 -25.09 -20.04
N ASP A 189 1.41 -25.56 -21.24
CA ASP A 189 2.43 -26.19 -22.08
C ASP A 189 3.13 -25.16 -22.99
N GLU A 190 4.10 -25.67 -23.78
CA GLU A 190 4.95 -24.84 -24.64
C GLU A 190 4.28 -24.28 -25.89
N LYS A 191 3.13 -24.81 -26.28
CA LYS A 191 2.65 -24.71 -27.65
C LYS A 191 2.18 -23.34 -28.10
N SER A 192 1.96 -22.39 -27.16
CA SER A 192 1.56 -21.05 -27.57
C SER A 192 1.90 -20.01 -26.51
N PRO A 193 2.71 -18.99 -26.82
CA PRO A 193 2.76 -17.81 -25.99
C PRO A 193 1.36 -17.20 -25.94
N LYS A 194 0.78 -17.10 -24.75
CA LYS A 194 -0.52 -16.46 -24.56
C LYS A 194 -0.34 -15.17 -23.79
N THR A 195 -0.92 -14.11 -24.33
CA THR A 195 -1.15 -12.88 -23.61
C THR A 195 -2.47 -13.00 -22.86
N SER A 196 -2.47 -12.76 -21.54
CA SER A 196 -3.67 -12.80 -20.69
C SER A 196 -4.32 -14.17 -20.53
N ASP A 197 -3.52 -15.21 -20.33
CA ASP A 197 -4.03 -16.52 -19.88
C ASP A 197 -4.39 -16.48 -18.39
N GLN A 198 -5.34 -17.29 -17.94
CA GLN A 198 -5.88 -17.20 -16.58
C GLN A 198 -5.95 -18.57 -15.91
N SER A 199 -5.76 -18.60 -14.59
CA SER A 199 -6.07 -19.76 -13.76
C SER A 199 -7.57 -19.99 -13.59
N GLU A 200 -7.94 -21.09 -12.97
CA GLU A 200 -9.25 -21.24 -12.36
C GLU A 200 -9.51 -20.14 -11.30
N VAL A 201 -10.78 -19.99 -10.92
CA VAL A 201 -11.18 -19.06 -9.85
C VAL A 201 -10.82 -19.64 -8.50
N LEU A 202 -10.09 -18.85 -7.71
CA LEU A 202 -9.75 -19.14 -6.32
C LEU A 202 -10.69 -18.33 -5.43
N LYS A 203 -11.58 -19.00 -4.71
CA LYS A 203 -12.44 -18.35 -3.70
C LYS A 203 -11.68 -18.24 -2.40
N LEU A 204 -11.09 -17.06 -2.15
CA LEU A 204 -10.21 -16.84 -1.01
C LEU A 204 -10.93 -16.11 0.13
N GLN A 205 -10.54 -16.44 1.34
CA GLN A 205 -10.84 -15.70 2.57
C GLN A 205 -9.61 -14.91 3.01
N PRO A 206 -9.75 -13.93 3.91
CA PRO A 206 -8.60 -13.30 4.53
C PRO A 206 -7.67 -14.34 5.17
N GLY A 207 -6.37 -14.25 4.87
CA GLY A 207 -5.38 -15.22 5.33
C GLY A 207 -4.07 -15.14 4.56
N THR A 208 -3.19 -16.07 4.86
CA THR A 208 -1.90 -16.25 4.18
C THR A 208 -1.90 -17.58 3.45
N TYR A 209 -1.38 -17.59 2.22
CA TYR A 209 -1.37 -18.74 1.34
C TYR A 209 0.00 -18.89 0.69
N GLU A 210 0.46 -20.11 0.53
CA GLU A 210 1.71 -20.40 -0.18
C GLU A 210 1.51 -20.32 -1.70
N VAL A 211 2.44 -19.69 -2.39
CA VAL A 211 2.44 -19.61 -3.87
C VAL A 211 3.76 -20.13 -4.38
N GLU A 212 3.67 -21.10 -5.30
CA GLU A 212 4.82 -21.64 -6.00
C GLU A 212 4.59 -21.56 -7.50
N ILE A 213 5.56 -21.02 -8.22
CA ILE A 213 5.51 -20.89 -9.67
C ILE A 213 6.72 -21.61 -10.25
N LEU A 214 6.46 -22.58 -11.10
CA LEU A 214 7.48 -23.23 -11.92
C LEU A 214 7.35 -22.73 -13.34
N HIS A 215 8.45 -22.28 -13.92
CA HIS A 215 8.46 -21.78 -15.29
C HIS A 215 9.72 -22.22 -16.03
N GLU A 216 9.54 -22.76 -17.23
CA GLU A 216 10.62 -23.07 -18.13
C GLU A 216 10.38 -22.37 -19.46
N GLU A 217 11.35 -21.58 -19.90
CA GLU A 217 11.33 -20.96 -21.20
C GLU A 217 12.35 -21.63 -22.14
N LYS A 218 11.91 -21.96 -23.36
CA LYS A 218 12.77 -22.60 -24.38
C LYS A 218 13.52 -21.62 -25.29
N ARG A 219 13.25 -20.32 -25.18
CA ARG A 219 13.89 -19.35 -26.10
C ARG A 219 14.90 -18.49 -25.34
N ALA A 220 16.15 -18.68 -25.61
CA ALA A 220 17.31 -18.02 -25.00
C ALA A 220 17.33 -16.47 -25.01
N HIS A 221 16.29 -15.79 -25.47
CA HIS A 221 16.31 -14.34 -25.67
C HIS A 221 15.35 -13.50 -24.85
N SER A 222 14.39 -14.11 -24.15
CA SER A 222 13.52 -13.34 -23.26
C SER A 222 12.70 -14.25 -22.34
N TYR A 223 13.07 -14.33 -21.07
CA TYR A 223 12.14 -14.85 -20.05
C TYR A 223 10.90 -13.95 -20.01
N ARG A 224 9.81 -14.45 -20.56
CA ARG A 224 8.54 -13.74 -20.59
C ARG A 224 7.52 -14.38 -19.68
N PHE A 225 7.89 -14.59 -18.43
CA PHE A 225 6.88 -14.82 -17.44
C PHE A 225 6.52 -13.49 -16.79
N ASN A 226 5.29 -13.09 -16.96
CA ASN A 226 4.73 -11.89 -16.36
C ASN A 226 3.30 -12.20 -15.94
N GLY A 227 2.82 -11.55 -14.87
CA GLY A 227 1.47 -11.79 -14.42
C GLY A 227 1.13 -11.08 -13.13
N SER A 228 -0.06 -11.40 -12.65
CA SER A 228 -0.58 -10.90 -11.37
C SER A 228 -1.55 -11.91 -10.77
N LEU A 229 -1.66 -11.92 -9.45
CA LEU A 229 -2.84 -12.43 -8.77
C LEU A 229 -3.86 -11.29 -8.75
N SER A 230 -4.94 -11.44 -9.51
CA SER A 230 -6.01 -10.44 -9.63
C SER A 230 -7.16 -10.81 -8.72
N GLY A 231 -7.67 -9.84 -7.98
CA GLY A 231 -8.71 -10.01 -6.97
C GLY A 231 -9.91 -9.07 -7.17
N PRO A 232 -10.82 -9.02 -6.20
CA PRO A 232 -12.01 -8.17 -6.25
C PRO A 232 -11.67 -6.69 -6.39
N LYS A 233 -12.64 -5.90 -6.88
CA LYS A 233 -12.53 -4.44 -7.06
C LYS A 233 -11.34 -3.99 -7.92
N GLY A 234 -10.84 -4.87 -8.79
CA GLY A 234 -9.71 -4.56 -9.68
C GLY A 234 -8.34 -4.59 -9.00
N LYS A 235 -8.23 -5.14 -7.79
CA LYS A 235 -6.92 -5.37 -7.13
C LYS A 235 -6.04 -6.25 -7.99
N ARG A 236 -4.76 -5.92 -8.06
CA ARG A 236 -3.74 -6.69 -8.75
C ARG A 236 -2.47 -6.75 -7.92
N PHE A 237 -2.05 -7.95 -7.61
CA PHE A 237 -0.79 -8.25 -6.95
C PHE A 237 0.20 -8.81 -7.98
N PRO A 238 1.20 -8.02 -8.39
CA PRO A 238 2.07 -8.42 -9.48
C PRO A 238 2.99 -9.56 -9.10
N LEU A 239 3.29 -10.38 -10.09
CA LEU A 239 4.30 -11.43 -10.04
C LEU A 239 5.66 -10.94 -10.57
N ALA A 240 5.69 -9.77 -11.21
CA ALA A 240 6.92 -9.16 -11.72
C ALA A 240 6.82 -7.63 -11.67
N GLY A 241 7.86 -6.98 -11.14
CA GLY A 241 7.85 -5.58 -10.74
C GLY A 241 7.61 -4.51 -11.81
N ARG A 242 7.83 -4.79 -13.09
CA ARG A 242 7.63 -3.79 -14.15
C ARG A 242 6.23 -3.72 -14.74
N SER A 243 5.38 -4.73 -14.53
CA SER A 243 4.09 -4.79 -15.21
C SER A 243 3.02 -3.86 -14.64
N LEU A 244 3.19 -3.34 -13.43
CA LEU A 244 2.22 -2.44 -12.81
C LEU A 244 2.45 -0.96 -13.08
N GLN A 245 3.64 -0.55 -13.45
CA GLN A 245 3.92 0.86 -13.78
C GLN A 245 3.10 1.37 -14.98
N GLY A 246 2.59 0.46 -15.82
CA GLY A 246 1.76 0.81 -16.97
C GLY A 246 0.37 1.40 -16.65
N ASN A 247 -0.12 1.24 -15.43
CA ASN A 247 -1.49 1.62 -15.05
C ASN A 247 -1.58 2.72 -13.97
N VAL A 248 -0.47 3.29 -13.53
CA VAL A 248 -0.55 4.49 -12.68
C VAL A 248 -1.09 5.63 -13.52
N PRO A 249 -2.22 6.24 -13.15
CA PRO A 249 -2.78 7.35 -13.92
C PRO A 249 -1.73 8.45 -14.08
N LYS A 250 -1.46 8.87 -15.31
CA LYS A 250 -0.55 10.00 -15.55
C LYS A 250 -1.08 11.31 -14.97
N PHE A 251 -2.38 11.38 -14.75
CA PHE A 251 -3.06 12.55 -14.24
C PHE A 251 -3.99 12.18 -13.09
N ILE A 252 -4.01 13.02 -12.05
CA ILE A 252 -5.04 12.98 -11.02
C ILE A 252 -6.04 14.07 -11.40
N VAL A 253 -7.25 13.65 -11.77
CA VAL A 253 -8.33 14.51 -12.23
C VAL A 253 -9.53 14.43 -11.29
N ALA A 254 -10.35 15.46 -11.29
CA ALA A 254 -11.63 15.46 -10.60
C ALA A 254 -12.50 14.27 -11.03
N GLY A 255 -13.36 13.85 -10.15
CA GLY A 255 -14.33 12.77 -10.35
C GLY A 255 -15.64 13.12 -9.65
N PRO A 256 -16.62 12.21 -9.62
CA PRO A 256 -17.91 12.48 -8.98
C PRO A 256 -17.83 12.63 -7.45
N LYS A 257 -16.74 12.20 -6.83
CA LYS A 257 -16.43 12.39 -5.42
C LYS A 257 -15.12 13.14 -5.28
N ALA A 258 -14.94 13.82 -4.16
CA ALA A 258 -13.66 14.39 -3.79
C ALA A 258 -12.56 13.32 -3.69
N LYS A 259 -11.33 13.73 -3.83
CA LYS A 259 -10.13 12.90 -3.64
C LYS A 259 -9.12 13.69 -2.84
N VAL A 260 -8.28 13.01 -2.08
CA VAL A 260 -7.10 13.60 -1.48
C VAL A 260 -5.87 12.95 -2.10
N ALA A 261 -5.00 13.77 -2.65
CA ALA A 261 -3.72 13.33 -3.17
C ALA A 261 -2.58 13.93 -2.34
N ARG A 262 -1.53 13.14 -2.17
CA ARG A 262 -0.26 13.61 -1.61
C ARG A 262 0.80 13.45 -2.66
N LYS A 263 1.20 14.58 -3.22
CA LYS A 263 2.24 14.62 -4.26
C LYS A 263 3.16 15.78 -3.97
N TRP A 264 4.44 15.55 -4.19
CA TRP A 264 5.37 16.65 -4.20
C TRP A 264 5.05 17.55 -5.38
N ILE A 265 4.68 18.78 -5.07
CA ILE A 265 4.49 19.88 -6.01
C ILE A 265 5.55 20.92 -5.67
N ASP A 266 6.25 21.43 -6.67
CA ASP A 266 7.28 22.42 -6.45
C ASP A 266 6.71 23.69 -5.77
N GLY A 267 7.44 24.21 -4.80
CA GLY A 267 7.03 25.36 -4.01
C GLY A 267 5.97 25.09 -2.95
N LEU A 268 5.54 23.84 -2.73
CA LEU A 268 4.66 23.48 -1.62
C LEU A 268 5.40 22.68 -0.54
N PRO A 269 5.08 22.88 0.74
CA PRO A 269 5.64 22.10 1.85
C PRO A 269 5.36 20.59 1.71
N PRO A 270 6.23 19.72 2.23
CA PRO A 270 6.10 18.27 2.13
C PRO A 270 4.80 17.69 2.72
N ARG A 271 4.20 18.35 3.71
CA ARG A 271 2.97 17.90 4.39
C ARG A 271 1.69 18.44 3.75
N THR A 272 1.74 18.84 2.48
CA THR A 272 0.57 19.35 1.78
C THR A 272 -0.37 18.23 1.35
N LEU A 273 -1.65 18.38 1.67
CA LEU A 273 -2.76 17.61 1.13
C LEU A 273 -3.33 18.35 -0.08
N LEU A 274 -3.47 17.67 -1.19
CA LEU A 274 -4.13 18.20 -2.39
C LEU A 274 -5.57 17.68 -2.42
N CYS A 275 -6.52 18.49 -1.99
CA CYS A 275 -7.94 18.17 -1.99
C CYS A 275 -8.50 18.44 -3.40
N VAL A 276 -8.75 17.39 -4.16
CA VAL A 276 -9.28 17.44 -5.53
C VAL A 276 -10.79 17.36 -5.48
N LEU A 277 -11.47 18.44 -5.75
CA LEU A 277 -12.93 18.55 -5.67
C LEU A 277 -13.60 18.21 -7.00
N PRO A 278 -14.87 17.77 -7.00
CA PRO A 278 -15.60 17.39 -8.23
C PRO A 278 -15.72 18.49 -9.28
N ASN A 279 -15.74 19.74 -8.87
CA ASN A 279 -15.79 20.92 -9.76
C ASN A 279 -14.44 21.30 -10.37
N LYS A 280 -13.44 20.39 -10.35
CA LYS A 280 -12.06 20.59 -10.82
C LYS A 280 -11.28 21.69 -10.07
N VAL A 281 -11.69 22.01 -8.87
CA VAL A 281 -10.88 22.82 -7.96
C VAL A 281 -9.94 21.91 -7.17
N ILE A 282 -8.69 22.31 -7.04
CA ILE A 282 -7.70 21.65 -6.19
C ILE A 282 -7.25 22.62 -5.13
N VAL A 283 -7.39 22.22 -3.87
CA VAL A 283 -6.99 23.02 -2.70
C VAL A 283 -5.77 22.37 -2.05
N ALA A 284 -4.69 23.14 -1.92
CA ALA A 284 -3.49 22.72 -1.21
C ALA A 284 -3.60 23.12 0.26
N TYR A 285 -3.72 22.11 1.12
CA TYR A 285 -3.87 22.26 2.56
C TYR A 285 -2.62 21.76 3.28
N ASN A 286 -2.06 22.56 4.18
CA ASN A 286 -0.91 22.19 4.99
C ASN A 286 -1.35 21.43 6.24
N ALA A 287 -1.09 20.14 6.28
CA ALA A 287 -1.40 19.30 7.45
C ALA A 287 -0.49 19.58 8.67
N GLN A 288 0.52 20.42 8.55
CA GLN A 288 1.40 20.76 9.66
C GLN A 288 0.84 21.86 10.54
N ASP A 289 0.20 22.85 9.93
CA ASP A 289 -0.26 24.06 10.62
C ASP A 289 -1.73 24.42 10.34
N GLY A 290 -2.40 23.65 9.47
CA GLY A 290 -3.80 23.87 9.13
C GLY A 290 -4.06 24.95 8.08
N SER A 291 -3.02 25.55 7.51
CA SER A 291 -3.18 26.62 6.53
C SER A 291 -3.62 26.09 5.14
N VAL A 292 -4.40 26.90 4.43
CA VAL A 292 -4.62 26.75 3.00
C VAL A 292 -3.52 27.50 2.27
N LEU A 293 -2.68 26.78 1.54
CA LEU A 293 -1.50 27.36 0.89
C LEU A 293 -1.85 28.00 -0.44
N LYS A 294 -2.57 27.27 -1.27
CA LYS A 294 -2.93 27.63 -2.64
C LYS A 294 -4.20 26.90 -3.07
N ALA A 295 -4.87 27.43 -4.08
CA ALA A 295 -5.93 26.72 -4.79
C ALA A 295 -5.88 27.02 -6.29
N TRP A 296 -6.40 26.08 -7.09
CA TRP A 296 -6.46 26.19 -8.54
C TRP A 296 -7.83 25.73 -9.03
N HIS A 297 -8.39 26.40 -10.04
CA HIS A 297 -9.56 25.93 -10.76
C HIS A 297 -9.17 25.34 -12.12
N SER A 298 -10.10 24.62 -12.77
CA SER A 298 -9.85 23.87 -14.00
C SER A 298 -8.62 22.95 -13.89
N ALA A 299 -8.39 22.38 -12.70
CA ALA A 299 -7.11 21.87 -12.30
C ALA A 299 -7.00 20.35 -12.42
N GLU A 300 -5.79 19.90 -12.71
CA GLU A 300 -5.35 18.50 -12.68
C GLU A 300 -3.89 18.39 -12.21
N ILE A 301 -3.51 17.25 -11.64
CA ILE A 301 -2.14 16.99 -11.26
C ILE A 301 -1.51 16.06 -12.28
N ASN A 302 -0.49 16.53 -13.00
CA ASN A 302 0.31 15.69 -13.89
C ASN A 302 1.42 15.01 -13.11
N GLN A 303 1.30 13.69 -12.93
CA GLN A 303 2.27 12.85 -12.22
C GLN A 303 3.41 12.35 -13.13
N THR A 304 3.33 12.56 -14.43
CA THR A 304 4.32 12.01 -15.39
C THR A 304 5.77 12.27 -15.00
N PRO A 305 6.14 13.47 -14.50
CA PRO A 305 7.54 13.72 -14.09
C PRO A 305 7.97 12.90 -12.87
N SER A 306 7.04 12.56 -11.96
CA SER A 306 7.34 11.87 -10.70
C SER A 306 7.18 10.33 -10.77
N LEU A 307 6.67 9.79 -11.90
CA LEU A 307 6.41 8.35 -12.05
C LEU A 307 7.64 7.46 -12.23
N PRO A 308 8.74 7.88 -12.87
CA PRO A 308 9.92 7.02 -12.97
C PRO A 308 10.49 6.68 -11.58
N ASP A 309 10.86 5.42 -11.36
CA ASP A 309 11.35 4.88 -10.07
C ASP A 309 12.54 5.63 -9.44
N ARG A 310 13.19 6.47 -10.22
CA ARG A 310 14.34 7.29 -9.80
C ARG A 310 14.11 8.76 -10.04
N SER A 311 12.89 9.18 -10.31
CA SER A 311 12.59 10.58 -10.52
C SER A 311 12.63 11.31 -9.18
N GLN A 312 13.48 12.32 -9.11
CA GLN A 312 13.48 13.33 -8.05
C GLN A 312 12.75 14.60 -8.52
N GLN A 313 11.82 14.46 -9.47
CA GLN A 313 11.09 15.59 -10.01
C GLN A 313 9.69 15.68 -9.38
N PRO A 314 9.23 16.89 -9.06
CA PRO A 314 7.88 17.12 -8.57
C PRO A 314 6.83 16.77 -9.62
N SER A 315 5.65 16.41 -9.19
CA SER A 315 4.47 16.40 -10.04
C SER A 315 4.11 17.85 -10.42
N ALA A 316 3.57 18.04 -11.61
CA ALA A 316 3.22 19.38 -12.09
C ALA A 316 1.73 19.65 -11.84
N MET A 317 1.41 20.79 -11.22
CA MET A 317 0.05 21.32 -11.16
C MET A 317 -0.29 21.98 -12.48
N LYS A 318 -1.43 21.63 -13.05
CA LYS A 318 -2.07 22.33 -14.19
C LYS A 318 -3.38 22.94 -13.72
N GLY A 319 -3.67 24.12 -14.18
CA GLY A 319 -4.86 24.89 -13.80
C GLY A 319 -4.50 26.35 -13.56
N GLU A 320 -5.51 27.17 -13.33
CA GLU A 320 -5.35 28.58 -13.04
C GLU A 320 -5.41 28.81 -11.54
N GLU A 321 -4.39 29.48 -10.98
CA GLU A 321 -4.31 29.75 -9.56
C GLU A 321 -5.40 30.74 -9.14
N ILE A 322 -6.13 30.44 -8.07
CA ILE A 322 -7.15 31.32 -7.50
C ILE A 322 -6.43 32.37 -6.65
N ALA A 323 -6.57 33.64 -7.05
CA ALA A 323 -5.78 34.76 -6.52
C ALA A 323 -5.94 35.00 -4.99
N GLU A 324 -7.09 34.64 -4.43
CA GLU A 324 -7.32 34.68 -2.97
C GLU A 324 -8.06 33.38 -2.61
N PRO A 325 -7.33 32.30 -2.34
CA PRO A 325 -7.96 31.11 -1.83
C PRO A 325 -8.59 31.47 -0.47
N ALA A 326 -9.90 31.27 -0.37
CA ALA A 326 -10.80 31.66 0.70
C ALA A 326 -10.11 31.90 2.04
N LYS A 327 -10.40 33.06 2.64
CA LYS A 327 -9.85 33.60 3.89
C LYS A 327 -9.32 32.49 4.80
N SER A 328 -8.02 32.40 4.82
CA SER A 328 -7.25 31.40 5.53
C SER A 328 -7.88 31.09 6.88
N HIS A 329 -8.18 29.85 7.12
CA HIS A 329 -8.22 29.36 8.48
C HIS A 329 -6.86 29.70 9.08
N THR A 330 -6.82 30.66 10.01
CA THR A 330 -5.57 31.08 10.63
C THR A 330 -5.12 29.93 11.53
N PRO A 331 -3.92 29.37 11.30
CA PRO A 331 -3.45 28.26 12.12
C PRO A 331 -3.45 28.69 13.59
N ALA A 332 -3.96 27.84 14.48
CA ALA A 332 -3.72 28.03 15.91
C ALA A 332 -2.31 27.53 16.25
N GLU A 333 -1.66 28.14 17.24
CA GLU A 333 -0.31 27.76 17.68
C GLU A 333 -0.22 26.29 18.14
N ASP A 334 -1.34 25.70 18.56
CA ASP A 334 -1.48 24.33 19.05
C ASP A 334 -2.17 23.38 18.07
N TYR A 335 -2.18 23.72 16.76
CA TYR A 335 -2.80 22.89 15.74
C TYR A 335 -2.16 21.50 15.66
N GLN A 336 -3.00 20.47 15.71
CA GLN A 336 -2.59 19.09 15.49
C GLN A 336 -3.53 18.41 14.48
N PHE A 337 -2.98 17.98 13.35
CA PHE A 337 -3.71 17.21 12.35
C PHE A 337 -4.02 15.80 12.86
N LEU A 338 -5.28 15.38 12.84
CA LEU A 338 -5.74 14.07 13.29
C LEU A 338 -6.07 13.12 12.13
N GLY A 339 -6.38 13.65 10.94
CA GLY A 339 -6.75 12.84 9.79
C GLY A 339 -7.69 13.55 8.84
N TYR A 340 -8.16 12.81 7.85
CA TYR A 340 -9.20 13.29 6.93
C TYR A 340 -10.18 12.18 6.55
N GLU A 341 -11.38 12.57 6.19
CA GLU A 341 -12.40 11.74 5.54
C GLU A 341 -12.84 12.35 4.21
N ILE A 342 -13.38 11.51 3.32
CA ILE A 342 -14.00 11.93 2.07
C ILE A 342 -15.48 11.56 2.11
N THR A 343 -16.36 12.55 2.10
CA THR A 343 -17.81 12.36 2.15
C THR A 343 -18.44 12.99 0.92
N GLY A 344 -18.69 12.16 -0.09
CA GLY A 344 -19.24 12.65 -1.36
C GLY A 344 -18.32 13.68 -2.03
N PRO A 345 -18.79 14.93 -2.24
CA PRO A 345 -18.01 15.99 -2.86
C PRO A 345 -17.03 16.69 -1.89
N GLU A 346 -17.07 16.38 -0.61
CA GLU A 346 -16.38 17.10 0.46
C GLU A 346 -15.15 16.34 0.96
N VAL A 347 -14.15 17.10 1.41
CA VAL A 347 -13.03 16.61 2.22
C VAL A 347 -13.19 17.15 3.63
N LEU A 348 -13.27 16.26 4.61
CA LEU A 348 -13.35 16.57 6.01
C LEU A 348 -11.97 16.40 6.63
N ILE A 349 -11.42 17.43 7.26
CA ILE A 349 -10.12 17.40 7.91
C ILE A 349 -10.32 17.52 9.41
N HIS A 350 -9.93 16.48 10.12
CA HIS A 350 -10.02 16.44 11.58
C HIS A 350 -8.74 16.95 12.20
N HIS A 351 -8.86 17.84 13.17
CA HIS A 351 -7.73 18.43 13.88
C HIS A 351 -8.07 18.73 15.33
N LEU A 352 -7.04 18.84 16.13
CA LEU A 352 -7.12 19.32 17.52
C LEU A 352 -6.64 20.77 17.55
N THR A 353 -7.35 21.64 18.24
CA THR A 353 -7.00 23.03 18.45
C THR A 353 -7.60 23.47 19.78
N ALA A 354 -6.83 24.15 20.62
CA ALA A 354 -7.23 24.57 21.98
C ALA A 354 -7.80 23.39 22.81
N GLY A 355 -7.23 22.19 22.64
CA GLY A 355 -7.68 20.99 23.35
C GLY A 355 -9.03 20.43 22.87
N GLN A 356 -9.59 20.95 21.78
CA GLN A 356 -10.87 20.49 21.22
C GLN A 356 -10.68 19.91 19.82
N THR A 357 -11.33 18.77 19.56
CA THR A 357 -11.39 18.20 18.22
C THR A 357 -12.37 19.00 17.38
N GLN A 358 -11.92 19.47 16.24
CA GLN A 358 -12.70 20.21 15.24
C GLN A 358 -12.60 19.51 13.88
N THR A 359 -13.57 19.76 13.02
CA THR A 359 -13.57 19.26 11.65
C THR A 359 -13.71 20.42 10.68
N LEU A 360 -12.67 20.62 9.88
CA LEU A 360 -12.69 21.53 8.75
C LEU A 360 -13.29 20.83 7.55
N VAL A 361 -14.26 21.44 6.89
CA VAL A 361 -14.90 20.91 5.67
C VAL A 361 -14.46 21.75 4.49
N ILE A 362 -13.83 21.11 3.50
CA ILE A 362 -13.49 21.70 2.20
C ILE A 362 -14.48 21.17 1.19
N ALA A 363 -15.32 22.04 0.66
CA ALA A 363 -16.42 21.68 -0.24
C ALA A 363 -16.37 22.50 -1.54
N PRO A 364 -16.85 21.95 -2.67
CA PRO A 364 -16.97 22.72 -3.92
C PRO A 364 -18.06 23.78 -3.77
N GLU A 365 -17.82 24.95 -4.37
CA GLU A 365 -18.79 26.05 -4.48
C GLU A 365 -18.83 26.55 -5.92
N GLY A 366 -19.95 26.36 -6.62
CA GLY A 366 -20.04 26.69 -8.02
C GLY A 366 -19.05 25.91 -8.90
N GLU A 367 -18.66 26.51 -10.04
CA GLU A 367 -17.79 25.83 -11.02
C GLU A 367 -16.28 26.01 -10.75
N GLN A 368 -15.88 27.11 -10.10
CA GLN A 368 -14.48 27.52 -10.01
C GLN A 368 -14.06 27.94 -8.60
N SER A 369 -14.87 27.66 -7.59
CA SER A 369 -14.65 28.07 -6.22
C SER A 369 -14.84 26.91 -5.22
N PHE A 370 -14.52 27.17 -3.97
CA PHE A 370 -14.69 26.24 -2.87
C PHE A 370 -14.98 27.00 -1.58
N THR A 371 -15.59 26.34 -0.62
CA THR A 371 -15.82 26.87 0.72
C THR A 371 -15.00 26.10 1.75
N ILE A 372 -14.69 26.79 2.84
CA ILE A 372 -14.12 26.19 4.05
C ILE A 372 -15.03 26.56 5.21
N SER A 373 -15.49 25.55 5.93
CA SER A 373 -16.30 25.72 7.10
C SER A 373 -15.82 24.81 8.24
N THR A 374 -16.04 25.21 9.48
CA THR A 374 -15.68 24.39 10.65
C THR A 374 -16.93 23.82 11.28
N LYS A 375 -16.93 22.51 11.53
CA LYS A 375 -17.96 21.83 12.32
C LYS A 375 -17.35 21.50 13.69
N SER A 376 -17.97 21.96 14.76
CA SER A 376 -17.68 21.53 16.12
C SER A 376 -18.64 20.41 16.49
N PHE A 377 -18.14 19.36 17.13
CA PHE A 377 -18.93 18.21 17.60
C PHE A 377 -19.05 18.24 19.10
#